data_834f5140c174f5387fba1eb60b48caf1
#
_entry.id   834f5140c174f5387fba1eb60b48caf1
#
_cell.length_a   1.000
_cell.length_b   1.000
_cell.length_c   1.000
_cell.angle_alpha   90.00
_cell.angle_beta   90.00
_cell.angle_gamma   90.00
#
_symmetry.space_group_name_H-M   'P 1'
#
loop_
_entity.id
_entity.type
_entity.pdbx_description
1 polymer ?
#
loop_
_entity_poly.entity_id
_entity_poly.type
_entity_poly.pdbx_seq_one_letter_code
_entity_poly.pdbx_strand_id
1 'polypeptide(L)'
;MTNKDKPVFGTTEWAASNVNYLKGCSNDCKYCFSKEMAIRYKRKTPDNWKEEEINWDAYNKNVKRCEGYIMFPSTHDIMPKHLEMTIDFLRRLLGNGNKVLIVSKPSFECIKRICDTFTKYKEHILFRFTIGSANSKTLKFWEPNAPDFNERKQALIYAYEAGYQTSISCEPMLDNKIDKVIEDLLQYVTDAIWMGKMNFAIMRLRTNK
;
A
#
# COMPACT_ATOMS: atom_id res chain seq x y z
N MET A 1 -1.37 12.96 33.74
CA MET A 1 -0.67 11.89 33.00
C MET A 1 -1.00 12.06 31.53
N THR A 2 -0.09 12.59 30.76
CA THR A 2 -0.27 12.87 29.34
C THR A 2 -0.21 11.56 28.56
N ASN A 3 -1.12 11.39 27.60
CA ASN A 3 -1.38 10.19 26.78
C ASN A 3 -0.23 9.82 25.80
N LYS A 4 1.03 10.15 26.13
CA LYS A 4 2.20 10.03 25.23
C LYS A 4 2.94 8.68 25.27
N ASP A 5 2.56 7.75 26.14
CA ASP A 5 3.33 6.51 26.38
C ASP A 5 2.66 5.22 25.90
N LYS A 6 1.61 5.30 25.08
CA LYS A 6 1.07 4.07 24.49
C LYS A 6 1.86 3.71 23.24
N PRO A 7 2.38 2.46 23.15
CA PRO A 7 3.06 2.02 21.94
C PRO A 7 2.11 2.15 20.74
N VAL A 8 2.61 2.76 19.67
CA VAL A 8 1.89 2.95 18.42
C VAL A 8 2.15 1.71 17.56
N PHE A 9 1.12 1.17 16.94
CA PHE A 9 1.22 -0.06 16.14
C PHE A 9 0.47 0.04 14.82
N GLY A 10 0.97 -0.68 13.82
CA GLY A 10 0.32 -0.82 12.53
C GLY A 10 0.29 0.49 11.76
N THR A 11 -0.83 0.78 11.08
CA THR A 11 -0.92 1.97 10.21
C THR A 11 -0.73 3.30 10.94
N THR A 12 -0.95 3.34 12.24
CA THR A 12 -0.74 4.56 13.04
C THR A 12 0.73 4.90 13.30
N GLU A 13 1.66 3.95 13.08
CA GLU A 13 3.10 4.22 13.05
C GLU A 13 3.49 5.06 11.82
N TRP A 14 2.71 4.94 10.74
CA TRP A 14 3.05 5.47 9.44
C TRP A 14 2.31 6.76 9.08
N ALA A 15 1.09 6.91 9.60
CA ALA A 15 0.23 8.03 9.23
C ALA A 15 -0.74 8.42 10.34
N ALA A 16 -1.09 9.70 10.39
CA ALA A 16 -2.05 10.26 11.35
C ALA A 16 -3.48 9.77 11.12
N SER A 17 -3.82 9.44 9.87
CA SER A 17 -5.10 8.84 9.52
C SER A 17 -4.98 7.99 8.25
N ASN A 18 -6.01 7.22 7.96
CA ASN A 18 -6.08 6.47 6.71
C ASN A 18 -7.45 6.62 6.06
N VAL A 19 -7.47 6.55 4.73
CA VAL A 19 -8.67 6.66 3.90
C VAL A 19 -8.70 5.56 2.86
N ASN A 20 -9.90 5.06 2.58
CA ASN A 20 -10.13 4.02 1.58
C ASN A 20 -11.50 4.24 0.97
N TYR A 21 -11.63 4.06 -0.33
CA TYR A 21 -12.92 4.13 -1.01
C TYR A 21 -13.34 2.82 -1.68
N LEU A 22 -12.47 1.79 -1.69
CA LEU A 22 -12.83 0.46 -2.17
C LEU A 22 -13.04 -0.51 -1.01
N LYS A 23 -13.99 -1.41 -1.17
CA LYS A 23 -14.19 -2.62 -0.38
C LYS A 23 -13.80 -3.81 -1.22
N GLY A 24 -12.85 -4.62 -0.75
CA GLY A 24 -12.27 -5.72 -1.51
C GLY A 24 -10.95 -5.33 -2.18
N CYS A 25 -10.24 -6.33 -2.70
CA CYS A 25 -8.98 -6.15 -3.42
C CYS A 25 -8.74 -7.36 -4.34
N SER A 26 -8.60 -7.12 -5.63
CA SER A 26 -8.43 -8.16 -6.64
C SER A 26 -7.07 -8.87 -6.56
N ASN A 27 -6.06 -8.31 -5.88
CA ASN A 27 -4.78 -8.97 -5.64
C ASN A 27 -4.89 -10.23 -4.79
N ASP A 28 -5.92 -10.35 -3.95
CA ASP A 28 -6.29 -11.52 -3.16
C ASP A 28 -5.11 -12.21 -2.43
N CYS A 29 -4.26 -11.42 -1.80
CA CYS A 29 -3.09 -11.91 -1.11
C CYS A 29 -3.47 -12.90 0.00
N LYS A 30 -2.78 -14.05 0.07
CA LYS A 30 -3.08 -15.12 1.04
C LYS A 30 -2.85 -14.72 2.50
N TYR A 31 -2.04 -13.71 2.74
CA TYR A 31 -1.76 -13.18 4.07
C TYR A 31 -2.57 -11.92 4.43
N CYS A 32 -3.53 -11.51 3.59
CA CYS A 32 -4.17 -10.20 3.72
C CYS A 32 -4.92 -10.03 5.04
N PHE A 33 -4.45 -9.09 5.86
CA PHE A 33 -5.10 -8.72 7.12
C PHE A 33 -6.45 -8.02 6.89
N SER A 34 -6.52 -7.15 5.88
CA SER A 34 -7.75 -6.44 5.53
C SER A 34 -8.85 -7.38 5.07
N LYS A 35 -8.51 -8.45 4.32
CA LYS A 35 -9.43 -9.54 3.95
C LYS A 35 -10.00 -10.21 5.19
N GLU A 36 -9.13 -10.60 6.12
CA GLU A 36 -9.52 -11.27 7.35
C GLU A 36 -10.46 -10.40 8.20
N MET A 37 -10.13 -9.12 8.35
CA MET A 37 -10.99 -8.18 9.08
C MET A 37 -12.31 -7.95 8.37
N ALA A 38 -12.33 -7.87 7.04
CA ALA A 38 -13.57 -7.71 6.28
C ALA A 38 -14.50 -8.92 6.46
N ILE A 39 -13.95 -10.14 6.43
CA ILE A 39 -14.70 -11.39 6.66
C ILE A 39 -15.18 -11.47 8.11
N ARG A 40 -14.30 -11.25 9.07
CA ARG A 40 -14.62 -11.27 10.51
C ARG A 40 -15.79 -10.35 10.87
N TYR A 41 -15.81 -9.15 10.29
CA TYR A 41 -16.87 -8.18 10.50
C TYR A 41 -18.00 -8.25 9.47
N LYS A 42 -18.11 -9.35 8.72
CA LYS A 42 -19.19 -9.65 7.75
C LYS A 42 -19.38 -8.56 6.69
N ARG A 43 -18.32 -7.82 6.34
CA ARG A 43 -18.33 -6.81 5.28
C ARG A 43 -18.09 -7.41 3.89
N LYS A 44 -17.44 -8.56 3.84
CA LYS A 44 -17.17 -9.40 2.67
C LYS A 44 -17.15 -10.88 3.08
N THR A 45 -17.24 -11.77 2.09
CA THR A 45 -17.03 -13.20 2.23
C THR A 45 -15.69 -13.60 1.61
N PRO A 46 -15.16 -14.82 1.90
CA PRO A 46 -13.97 -15.32 1.22
C PRO A 46 -14.10 -15.30 -0.31
N ASP A 47 -15.28 -15.63 -0.82
CA ASP A 47 -15.55 -15.78 -2.26
C ASP A 47 -15.62 -14.45 -3.00
N ASN A 48 -16.23 -13.42 -2.37
CA ASN A 48 -16.43 -12.12 -3.00
C ASN A 48 -15.38 -11.06 -2.61
N TRP A 49 -14.33 -11.43 -1.86
CA TRP A 49 -13.27 -10.49 -1.49
C TRP A 49 -12.58 -9.85 -2.70
N LYS A 50 -12.40 -10.62 -3.78
CA LYS A 50 -11.75 -10.15 -5.01
C LYS A 50 -12.60 -9.16 -5.81
N GLU A 51 -13.90 -9.10 -5.54
CA GLU A 51 -14.81 -8.16 -6.16
C GLU A 51 -14.69 -6.81 -5.48
N GLU A 52 -14.11 -5.86 -6.20
CA GLU A 52 -13.91 -4.51 -5.70
C GLU A 52 -15.19 -3.69 -5.86
N GLU A 53 -15.70 -3.16 -4.76
CA GLU A 53 -16.89 -2.33 -4.70
C GLU A 53 -16.54 -0.91 -4.26
N ILE A 54 -17.09 0.09 -4.95
CA ILE A 54 -16.90 1.49 -4.58
C ILE A 54 -17.79 1.83 -3.39
N ASN A 55 -17.19 2.32 -2.33
CA ASN A 55 -17.89 2.97 -1.24
C ASN A 55 -18.06 4.45 -1.56
N TRP A 56 -19.18 4.79 -2.17
CA TRP A 56 -19.47 6.15 -2.64
C TRP A 56 -19.50 7.19 -1.50
N ASP A 57 -19.93 6.83 -0.31
CA ASP A 57 -19.91 7.73 0.86
C ASP A 57 -18.45 8.07 1.22
N ALA A 58 -17.59 7.07 1.26
CA ALA A 58 -16.17 7.29 1.53
C ALA A 58 -15.46 8.03 0.38
N TYR A 59 -15.80 7.72 -0.87
CA TYR A 59 -15.25 8.39 -2.05
C TYR A 59 -15.61 9.87 -2.08
N ASN A 60 -16.89 10.21 -1.82
CA ASN A 60 -17.40 11.59 -1.87
C ASN A 60 -17.10 12.39 -0.61
N LYS A 61 -16.61 11.72 0.46
CA LYS A 61 -16.32 12.41 1.71
C LYS A 61 -15.23 13.46 1.52
N ASN A 62 -15.51 14.68 1.96
CA ASN A 62 -14.49 15.72 2.02
C ASN A 62 -13.53 15.43 3.18
N VAL A 63 -12.28 15.09 2.85
CA VAL A 63 -11.23 14.83 3.83
C VAL A 63 -10.55 16.15 4.16
N LYS A 64 -10.80 16.66 5.34
CA LYS A 64 -10.17 17.90 5.83
C LYS A 64 -8.67 17.70 5.99
N ARG A 65 -7.93 18.82 5.97
CA ARG A 65 -6.50 18.81 6.27
C ARG A 65 -6.25 18.25 7.66
N CYS A 66 -5.27 17.34 7.76
CA CYS A 66 -4.75 16.87 9.03
C CYS A 66 -3.25 17.15 9.12
N GLU A 67 -2.72 17.15 10.33
CA GLU A 67 -1.30 17.21 10.59
C GLU A 67 -0.69 15.81 10.37
N GLY A 68 0.45 15.73 9.66
CA GLY A 68 1.09 14.47 9.27
C GLY A 68 0.54 13.89 7.94
N TYR A 69 0.88 12.62 7.69
CA TYR A 69 0.44 11.92 6.48
C TYR A 69 -0.96 11.34 6.63
N ILE A 70 -1.72 11.34 5.53
CA ILE A 70 -2.88 10.48 5.33
C ILE A 70 -2.42 9.28 4.51
N MET A 71 -2.57 8.05 5.04
CA MET A 71 -2.32 6.83 4.27
C MET A 71 -3.46 6.56 3.30
N PHE A 72 -3.12 6.35 2.05
CA PHE A 72 -4.05 5.95 1.00
C PHE A 72 -3.35 5.07 -0.05
N PRO A 73 -3.90 3.91 -0.35
CA PRO A 73 -4.88 3.17 0.43
C PRO A 73 -4.25 2.39 1.59
N SER A 74 -5.07 1.86 2.50
CA SER A 74 -4.62 0.97 3.59
C SER A 74 -5.29 -0.42 3.59
N THR A 75 -6.33 -0.61 2.79
CA THR A 75 -7.12 -1.86 2.76
C THR A 75 -7.20 -2.52 1.38
N HIS A 76 -6.77 -1.83 0.35
CA HIS A 76 -6.71 -2.32 -1.04
C HIS A 76 -5.45 -1.77 -1.71
N ASP A 77 -5.14 -2.24 -2.91
CA ASP A 77 -4.06 -1.69 -3.73
C ASP A 77 -4.63 -0.71 -4.79
N ILE A 78 -3.74 0.06 -5.42
CA ILE A 78 -4.10 0.92 -6.55
C ILE A 78 -4.05 0.08 -7.82
N MET A 79 -5.22 -0.08 -8.44
CA MET A 79 -5.40 -0.95 -9.60
C MET A 79 -5.71 -0.14 -10.86
N PRO A 80 -5.27 -0.59 -12.05
CA PRO A 80 -5.57 0.09 -13.33
C PRO A 80 -7.06 0.34 -13.54
N LYS A 81 -7.91 -0.61 -13.16
CA LYS A 81 -9.37 -0.52 -13.27
C LYS A 81 -9.97 0.72 -12.59
N HIS A 82 -9.35 1.19 -11.51
CA HIS A 82 -9.85 2.32 -10.72
C HIS A 82 -8.90 3.53 -10.76
N LEU A 83 -7.99 3.58 -11.73
CA LEU A 83 -6.92 4.57 -11.77
C LEU A 83 -7.44 6.01 -11.85
N GLU A 84 -8.41 6.30 -12.72
CA GLU A 84 -8.94 7.66 -12.84
C GLU A 84 -9.69 8.11 -11.58
N MET A 85 -10.38 7.20 -10.90
CA MET A 85 -10.98 7.49 -9.58
C MET A 85 -9.91 7.75 -8.52
N THR A 86 -8.81 6.98 -8.55
CA THR A 86 -7.65 7.21 -7.68
C THR A 86 -7.05 8.59 -7.91
N ILE A 87 -6.86 8.98 -9.17
CA ILE A 87 -6.33 10.31 -9.54
C ILE A 87 -7.26 11.43 -9.03
N ASP A 88 -8.57 11.29 -9.23
CA ASP A 88 -9.52 12.28 -8.72
C ASP A 88 -9.52 12.35 -7.19
N PHE A 89 -9.49 11.22 -6.51
CA PHE A 89 -9.46 11.16 -5.05
C PHE A 89 -8.16 11.77 -4.48
N LEU A 90 -7.00 11.46 -5.08
CA LEU A 90 -5.73 12.06 -4.71
C LEU A 90 -5.71 13.58 -4.96
N ARG A 91 -6.30 14.04 -6.06
CA ARG A 91 -6.41 15.48 -6.36
C ARG A 91 -7.17 16.23 -5.27
N ARG A 92 -8.25 15.65 -4.75
CA ARG A 92 -9.00 16.23 -3.63
C ARG A 92 -8.23 16.22 -2.32
N LEU A 93 -7.53 15.13 -2.00
CA LEU A 93 -6.69 15.04 -0.80
C LEU A 93 -5.58 16.09 -0.82
N LEU A 94 -4.83 16.17 -1.92
CA LEU A 94 -3.71 17.08 -2.10
C LEU A 94 -4.18 18.55 -2.21
N GLY A 95 -5.29 18.77 -2.91
CA GLY A 95 -5.91 20.09 -3.04
C GLY A 95 -6.37 20.68 -1.70
N ASN A 96 -6.73 19.85 -0.75
CA ASN A 96 -7.03 20.26 0.63
C ASN A 96 -5.78 20.46 1.50
N GLY A 97 -4.57 20.40 0.91
CA GLY A 97 -3.30 20.65 1.60
C GLY A 97 -2.80 19.48 2.45
N ASN A 98 -3.28 18.26 2.21
CA ASN A 98 -2.78 17.08 2.91
C ASN A 98 -1.46 16.58 2.34
N LYS A 99 -0.66 15.94 3.20
CA LYS A 99 0.41 15.04 2.78
C LYS A 99 -0.14 13.63 2.68
N VAL A 100 0.21 12.91 1.62
CA VAL A 100 -0.33 11.57 1.35
C VAL A 100 0.80 10.55 1.34
N LEU A 101 0.65 9.50 2.17
CA LEU A 101 1.46 8.30 2.11
C LEU A 101 0.74 7.28 1.23
N ILE A 102 1.27 7.04 0.04
CA ILE A 102 0.72 6.06 -0.90
C ILE A 102 1.35 4.70 -0.63
N VAL A 103 0.53 3.76 -0.15
CA VAL A 103 0.97 2.38 0.15
C VAL A 103 0.29 1.42 -0.81
N SER A 104 1.06 0.69 -1.60
CA SER A 104 0.53 -0.28 -2.57
C SER A 104 1.60 -1.31 -2.97
N LYS A 105 1.15 -2.43 -3.53
CA LYS A 105 1.94 -3.28 -4.42
C LYS A 105 1.84 -2.63 -5.80
N PRO A 106 2.86 -1.88 -6.22
CA PRO A 106 2.69 -0.93 -7.31
C PRO A 106 2.55 -1.61 -8.67
N SER A 107 1.49 -1.29 -9.40
CA SER A 107 1.48 -1.41 -10.85
C SER A 107 2.24 -0.24 -11.45
N PHE A 108 3.16 -0.51 -12.38
CA PHE A 108 4.00 0.51 -13.00
C PHE A 108 3.17 1.58 -13.71
N GLU A 109 2.15 1.18 -14.46
CA GLU A 109 1.24 2.10 -15.15
C GLU A 109 0.56 3.08 -14.18
N CYS A 110 0.06 2.55 -13.06
CA CYS A 110 -0.62 3.37 -12.06
C CYS A 110 0.33 4.38 -11.42
N ILE A 111 1.52 3.95 -11.02
CA ILE A 111 2.49 4.84 -10.38
C ILE A 111 3.01 5.89 -11.36
N LYS A 112 3.33 5.48 -12.59
CA LYS A 112 3.71 6.43 -13.64
C LYS A 112 2.66 7.51 -13.82
N ARG A 113 1.38 7.13 -13.97
CA ARG A 113 0.27 8.07 -14.15
C ARG A 113 0.11 9.02 -12.96
N ILE A 114 0.27 8.53 -11.72
CA ILE A 114 0.22 9.34 -10.51
C ILE A 114 1.39 10.36 -10.51
N CYS A 115 2.61 9.90 -10.75
CA CYS A 115 3.79 10.75 -10.79
C CYS A 115 3.64 11.87 -11.83
N ASP A 116 3.22 11.52 -13.05
CA ASP A 116 3.06 12.49 -14.14
C ASP A 116 1.96 13.52 -13.84
N THR A 117 0.90 13.11 -13.13
CA THR A 117 -0.23 13.98 -12.81
C THR A 117 0.07 14.94 -11.66
N PHE A 118 0.83 14.52 -10.65
CA PHE A 118 1.00 15.28 -9.42
C PHE A 118 2.38 15.90 -9.24
N THR A 119 3.03 16.28 -10.33
CA THR A 119 4.37 16.90 -10.33
C THR A 119 4.50 18.11 -9.40
N LYS A 120 3.42 18.89 -9.23
CA LYS A 120 3.37 20.06 -8.34
C LYS A 120 3.26 19.69 -6.85
N TYR A 121 2.98 18.42 -6.54
CA TYR A 121 2.75 17.93 -5.18
C TYR A 121 3.81 16.92 -4.71
N LYS A 122 4.99 16.88 -5.33
CA LYS A 122 6.07 15.93 -5.00
C LYS A 122 6.39 15.90 -3.51
N GLU A 123 6.53 17.07 -2.90
CA GLU A 123 6.83 17.22 -1.48
C GLU A 123 5.67 16.80 -0.54
N HIS A 124 4.50 16.53 -1.11
CA HIS A 124 3.30 16.12 -0.36
C HIS A 124 2.99 14.63 -0.55
N ILE A 125 3.75 13.92 -1.38
CA ILE A 125 3.55 12.49 -1.65
C ILE A 125 4.79 11.71 -1.23
N LEU A 126 4.59 10.72 -0.36
CA LEU A 126 5.56 9.67 -0.06
C LEU A 126 5.01 8.35 -0.59
N PHE A 127 5.74 7.71 -1.49
CA PHE A 127 5.42 6.36 -1.92
C PHE A 127 6.07 5.34 -0.99
N ARG A 128 5.29 4.38 -0.51
CA ARG A 128 5.77 3.21 0.24
C ARG A 128 5.29 1.94 -0.42
N PHE A 129 6.17 1.31 -1.18
CA PHE A 129 5.79 0.13 -1.94
C PHE A 129 6.02 -1.15 -1.15
N THR A 130 5.00 -2.02 -1.14
CA THR A 130 5.10 -3.34 -0.49
C THR A 130 5.86 -4.29 -1.40
N ILE A 131 7.05 -4.74 -0.95
CA ILE A 131 7.93 -5.65 -1.69
C ILE A 131 8.52 -6.65 -0.69
N GLY A 132 7.81 -7.75 -0.44
CA GLY A 132 8.18 -8.73 0.59
C GLY A 132 9.18 -9.80 0.17
N SER A 133 9.55 -9.85 -1.12
CA SER A 133 10.54 -10.79 -1.67
C SER A 133 11.02 -10.31 -3.03
N ALA A 134 12.27 -10.64 -3.40
CA ALA A 134 12.78 -10.49 -4.76
C ALA A 134 12.50 -11.73 -5.63
N ASN A 135 11.95 -12.80 -5.06
CA ASN A 135 11.63 -14.02 -5.78
C ASN A 135 10.21 -14.00 -6.33
N SER A 136 10.07 -13.90 -7.65
CA SER A 136 8.76 -13.86 -8.32
C SER A 136 7.89 -15.10 -8.06
N LYS A 137 8.47 -16.28 -7.82
CA LYS A 137 7.69 -17.49 -7.46
C LYS A 137 7.09 -17.35 -6.06
N THR A 138 7.86 -16.83 -5.10
CA THR A 138 7.39 -16.52 -3.74
C THR A 138 6.28 -15.47 -3.77
N LEU A 139 6.49 -14.38 -4.53
CA LEU A 139 5.46 -13.36 -4.72
C LEU A 139 4.19 -13.94 -5.33
N LYS A 140 4.30 -14.68 -6.45
CA LYS A 140 3.15 -15.30 -7.12
C LYS A 140 2.37 -16.27 -6.22
N PHE A 141 3.06 -16.97 -5.34
CA PHE A 141 2.41 -17.86 -4.37
C PHE A 141 1.58 -17.08 -3.33
N TRP A 142 2.17 -16.04 -2.74
CA TRP A 142 1.52 -15.29 -1.66
C TRP A 142 0.57 -14.19 -2.15
N GLU A 143 0.83 -13.64 -3.32
CA GLU A 143 0.19 -12.47 -3.91
C GLU A 143 -0.21 -12.76 -5.37
N PRO A 144 -1.14 -13.70 -5.61
CA PRO A 144 -1.32 -14.35 -6.91
C PRO A 144 -1.67 -13.40 -8.06
N ASN A 145 -2.28 -12.26 -7.77
CA ASN A 145 -2.73 -11.30 -8.79
C ASN A 145 -2.02 -9.93 -8.68
N ALA A 146 -1.03 -9.81 -7.79
CA ALA A 146 -0.26 -8.58 -7.68
C ALA A 146 0.89 -8.54 -8.70
N PRO A 147 1.41 -7.34 -9.02
CA PRO A 147 2.59 -7.18 -9.87
C PRO A 147 3.79 -7.98 -9.35
N ASP A 148 4.65 -8.42 -10.25
CA ASP A 148 5.88 -9.12 -9.90
C ASP A 148 6.97 -8.19 -9.35
N PHE A 149 8.12 -8.75 -8.98
CA PHE A 149 9.22 -7.97 -8.42
C PHE A 149 9.75 -6.91 -9.39
N ASN A 150 9.88 -7.27 -10.68
CA ASN A 150 10.45 -6.36 -11.68
C ASN A 150 9.53 -5.16 -11.93
N GLU A 151 8.24 -5.37 -12.02
CA GLU A 151 7.26 -4.28 -12.19
C GLU A 151 7.27 -3.34 -10.96
N ARG A 152 7.33 -3.89 -9.74
CA ARG A 152 7.42 -3.09 -8.52
C ARG A 152 8.73 -2.30 -8.45
N LYS A 153 9.86 -2.92 -8.86
CA LYS A 153 11.16 -2.25 -8.97
C LYS A 153 11.12 -1.11 -9.97
N GLN A 154 10.55 -1.32 -11.15
CA GLN A 154 10.38 -0.27 -12.16
C GLN A 154 9.53 0.90 -11.65
N ALA A 155 8.44 0.61 -10.94
CA ALA A 155 7.60 1.64 -10.34
C ALA A 155 8.35 2.46 -9.28
N LEU A 156 9.19 1.81 -8.45
CA LEU A 156 10.03 2.49 -7.46
C LEU A 156 11.07 3.38 -8.12
N ILE A 157 11.79 2.87 -9.12
CA ILE A 157 12.79 3.63 -9.88
C ILE A 157 12.12 4.87 -10.52
N TYR A 158 10.99 4.68 -11.18
CA TYR A 158 10.28 5.80 -11.82
C TYR A 158 9.88 6.89 -10.82
N ALA A 159 9.32 6.51 -9.68
CA ALA A 159 8.94 7.47 -8.64
C ALA A 159 10.16 8.23 -8.08
N TYR A 160 11.27 7.52 -7.85
CA TYR A 160 12.54 8.08 -7.41
C TYR A 160 13.12 9.07 -8.44
N GLU A 161 13.24 8.67 -9.71
CA GLU A 161 13.77 9.51 -10.79
C GLU A 161 12.87 10.71 -11.08
N ALA A 162 11.56 10.58 -10.89
CA ALA A 162 10.62 11.68 -10.96
C ALA A 162 10.74 12.65 -9.77
N GLY A 163 11.59 12.39 -8.77
CA GLY A 163 11.88 13.24 -7.63
C GLY A 163 10.86 13.19 -6.49
N TYR A 164 10.13 12.08 -6.36
CA TYR A 164 9.25 11.83 -5.22
C TYR A 164 10.01 11.19 -4.05
N GLN A 165 9.48 11.35 -2.84
CA GLN A 165 9.94 10.58 -1.71
C GLN A 165 9.51 9.12 -1.84
N THR A 166 10.42 8.21 -1.57
CA THR A 166 10.25 6.77 -1.78
C THR A 166 10.64 5.96 -0.55
N SER A 167 9.91 4.91 -0.31
CA SER A 167 10.08 3.99 0.81
C SER A 167 9.66 2.57 0.40
N ILE A 168 10.16 1.55 1.06
CA ILE A 168 9.71 0.17 0.86
C ILE A 168 9.17 -0.39 2.17
N SER A 169 8.13 -1.23 2.05
CA SER A 169 7.64 -2.06 3.14
C SER A 169 7.83 -3.53 2.77
N CYS A 170 8.69 -4.21 3.51
CA CYS A 170 8.84 -5.66 3.53
C CYS A 170 7.95 -6.25 4.65
N GLU A 171 6.70 -5.84 4.69
CA GLU A 171 5.72 -6.30 5.68
C GLU A 171 4.49 -6.90 5.00
N PRO A 172 4.47 -8.24 4.91
CA PRO A 172 5.42 -9.18 5.53
C PRO A 172 6.65 -9.46 4.68
N MET A 173 7.75 -9.82 5.34
CA MET A 173 8.82 -10.58 4.71
C MET A 173 8.27 -11.95 4.31
N LEU A 174 8.39 -12.32 3.02
CA LEU A 174 7.78 -13.52 2.47
C LEU A 174 8.75 -14.71 2.32
N ASP A 175 10.03 -14.45 2.45
CA ASP A 175 11.10 -15.45 2.52
C ASP A 175 12.25 -14.99 3.40
N ASN A 176 13.30 -15.80 3.49
CA ASN A 176 14.50 -15.51 4.28
C ASN A 176 15.62 -14.82 3.49
N LYS A 177 15.32 -14.30 2.28
CA LYS A 177 16.27 -13.62 1.39
C LYS A 177 15.91 -12.15 1.19
N ILE A 178 15.47 -11.50 2.26
CA ILE A 178 15.08 -10.08 2.21
C ILE A 178 16.28 -9.17 1.93
N ASP A 179 17.51 -9.61 2.23
CA ASP A 179 18.75 -8.99 1.83
C ASP A 179 18.81 -8.68 0.33
N LYS A 180 18.30 -9.58 -0.52
CA LYS A 180 18.20 -9.35 -1.96
C LYS A 180 17.30 -8.19 -2.35
N VAL A 181 16.19 -8.01 -1.63
CA VAL A 181 15.32 -6.86 -1.85
C VAL A 181 16.04 -5.56 -1.50
N ILE A 182 16.79 -5.56 -0.40
CA ILE A 182 17.54 -4.39 0.08
C ILE A 182 18.68 -4.06 -0.89
N GLU A 183 19.50 -5.06 -1.26
CA GLU A 183 20.61 -4.89 -2.21
C GLU A 183 20.13 -4.27 -3.54
N ASP A 184 19.00 -4.75 -4.06
CA ASP A 184 18.46 -4.33 -5.35
C ASP A 184 17.80 -2.95 -5.34
N LEU A 185 17.27 -2.51 -4.18
CA LEU A 185 16.36 -1.37 -4.12
C LEU A 185 16.83 -0.20 -3.24
N LEU A 186 17.81 -0.41 -2.35
CA LEU A 186 18.23 0.60 -1.35
C LEU A 186 18.59 1.95 -2.00
N GLN A 187 19.24 1.94 -3.14
CA GLN A 187 19.65 3.16 -3.85
C GLN A 187 18.47 4.03 -4.33
N TYR A 188 17.28 3.47 -4.40
CA TYR A 188 16.05 4.17 -4.81
C TYR A 188 15.12 4.50 -3.65
N VAL A 189 15.60 4.39 -2.41
CA VAL A 189 14.84 4.68 -1.19
C VAL A 189 15.36 5.96 -0.55
N THR A 190 14.48 6.93 -0.37
CA THR A 190 14.82 8.24 0.22
C THR A 190 14.32 8.41 1.66
N ASP A 191 13.36 7.59 2.10
CA ASP A 191 12.77 7.66 3.45
C ASP A 191 13.20 6.45 4.29
N ALA A 192 12.48 5.35 4.24
CA ALA A 192 12.72 4.20 5.11
C ALA A 192 12.46 2.85 4.43
N ILE A 193 13.11 1.81 4.94
CA ILE A 193 12.79 0.41 4.65
C ILE A 193 12.17 -0.18 5.93
N TRP A 194 10.91 -0.59 5.83
CA TRP A 194 10.17 -1.23 6.90
C TRP A 194 10.24 -2.74 6.77
N MET A 195 10.60 -3.41 7.85
CA MET A 195 10.69 -4.88 7.87
C MET A 195 9.83 -5.44 8.98
N GLY A 196 8.96 -6.38 8.64
CA GLY A 196 8.05 -6.96 9.61
C GLY A 196 7.65 -8.40 9.29
N LYS A 197 7.23 -9.11 10.34
CA LYS A 197 6.74 -10.47 10.23
C LYS A 197 5.31 -10.48 9.71
N MET A 198 4.95 -11.59 9.06
CA MET A 198 3.56 -11.85 8.65
C MET A 198 2.64 -11.94 9.87
N ASN A 199 1.55 -11.19 9.84
CA ASN A 199 0.49 -11.31 10.83
C ASN A 199 -0.09 -12.74 10.80
N PHE A 200 -0.23 -13.37 11.96
CA PHE A 200 -0.73 -14.76 12.09
C PHE A 200 0.10 -15.79 11.29
N ALA A 201 1.42 -15.61 11.21
CA ALA A 201 2.32 -16.39 10.35
C ALA A 201 2.11 -17.92 10.50
N ILE A 202 2.05 -18.44 11.71
CA ILE A 202 1.89 -19.89 11.96
C ILE A 202 0.58 -20.41 11.33
N MET A 203 -0.52 -19.71 11.53
CA MET A 203 -1.82 -20.09 10.97
C MET A 203 -1.76 -20.05 9.43
N ARG A 204 -1.24 -18.96 8.86
CA ARG A 204 -1.18 -18.77 7.40
C ARG A 204 -0.28 -19.78 6.71
N LEU A 205 0.85 -20.14 7.31
CA LEU A 205 1.75 -21.19 6.80
C LEU A 205 1.09 -22.57 6.84
N ARG A 206 0.27 -22.86 7.86
CA ARG A 206 -0.48 -24.13 7.94
C ARG A 206 -1.60 -24.21 6.91
N THR A 207 -2.31 -23.11 6.68
CA THR A 207 -3.47 -23.07 5.77
C THR A 207 -3.06 -23.04 4.29
N ASN A 208 -1.87 -22.58 3.97
CA ASN A 208 -1.38 -22.39 2.59
C ASN A 208 -0.20 -23.32 2.24
N LYS A 209 -0.19 -24.53 2.79
CA LYS A 209 0.77 -25.58 2.44
C LYS A 209 0.51 -26.14 1.06
#